data_2b40a346fb6f012b608b3778c3b30f2d
#
_entry.id   2b40a346fb6f012b608b3778c3b30f2d
#
_cell.length_a   1.000
_cell.length_b   1.000
_cell.length_c   1.000
_cell.angle_alpha   90.00
_cell.angle_beta   90.00
_cell.angle_gamma   90.00
#
_symmetry.space_group_name_H-M   'P 1'
#
loop_
_entity.id
_entity.type
_entity.pdbx_description
1 polymer ?
#
loop_
_entity_poly.entity_id
_entity_poly.type
_entity_poly.pdbx_seq_one_letter_code
_entity_poly.pdbx_strand_id
1 'polypeptide(L)'
;MKKVEGFQGKSQYGDDIEKRFQPSACGPVTAFTILRHHLHDSGIQVNDLYRMLGGTRIGLFKWRFIRNLRKLLGSGWRVEKCRIEEVKDEINEGRPVAAKFDKWFSIHWFGNYAFDYHWVPVVGYKECESGLILLVHDNGGRNRESRIREIAYEPNRPILSFVKIRKTTAEKK
;
A
#
# COMPACT_ATOMS: atom_id res chain seq x y z
N MET A 1 9.72 -10.02 -15.23
CA MET A 1 8.59 -9.31 -14.59
C MET A 1 7.78 -10.30 -13.77
N LYS A 2 7.48 -9.95 -12.55
CA LYS A 2 6.56 -10.67 -11.63
C LYS A 2 5.41 -9.79 -11.26
N LYS A 3 4.20 -10.33 -11.14
CA LYS A 3 2.99 -9.58 -10.83
C LYS A 3 2.03 -10.44 -10.01
N VAL A 4 1.33 -9.83 -9.08
CA VAL A 4 0.26 -10.46 -8.30
C VAL A 4 -0.96 -10.64 -9.20
N GLU A 5 -1.36 -11.88 -9.42
CA GLU A 5 -2.50 -12.22 -10.25
C GLU A 5 -3.83 -11.88 -9.54
N GLY A 6 -4.83 -11.46 -10.31
CA GLY A 6 -6.17 -11.17 -9.79
C GLY A 6 -6.27 -9.98 -8.85
N PHE A 7 -5.21 -9.17 -8.69
CA PHE A 7 -5.28 -7.98 -7.85
C PHE A 7 -6.24 -6.95 -8.45
N GLN A 8 -7.18 -6.48 -7.64
CA GLN A 8 -8.14 -5.45 -8.00
C GLN A 8 -7.83 -4.17 -7.23
N GLY A 9 -7.41 -3.14 -7.95
CA GLY A 9 -7.21 -1.82 -7.38
C GLY A 9 -8.51 -1.05 -7.16
N LYS A 10 -8.40 0.12 -6.50
CA LYS A 10 -9.54 1.00 -6.22
C LYS A 10 -9.09 2.45 -6.25
N SER A 11 -9.95 3.33 -6.78
CA SER A 11 -9.74 4.77 -6.67
C SER A 11 -10.07 5.26 -5.24
N GLN A 12 -9.23 6.14 -4.70
CA GLN A 12 -9.55 6.84 -3.45
C GLN A 12 -10.64 7.91 -3.62
N TYR A 13 -11.01 8.22 -4.85
CA TYR A 13 -12.10 9.14 -5.20
C TYR A 13 -13.37 8.41 -5.66
N GLY A 14 -13.50 7.11 -5.35
CA GLY A 14 -14.72 6.35 -5.63
C GLY A 14 -15.95 6.92 -4.90
N ASP A 15 -17.13 6.78 -5.51
CA ASP A 15 -18.40 7.33 -4.98
C ASP A 15 -18.81 6.70 -3.64
N ASP A 16 -18.33 5.51 -3.34
CA ASP A 16 -18.55 4.81 -2.07
C ASP A 16 -17.65 5.31 -0.92
N ILE A 17 -16.75 6.27 -1.20
CA ILE A 17 -15.86 6.88 -0.19
C ILE A 17 -16.40 8.27 0.14
N GLU A 18 -16.60 8.54 1.44
CA GLU A 18 -17.05 9.85 1.92
C GLU A 18 -16.15 10.97 1.35
N LYS A 19 -16.75 11.98 0.73
CA LYS A 19 -16.02 13.07 0.05
C LYS A 19 -14.97 13.75 0.93
N ARG A 20 -15.26 13.87 2.25
CA ARG A 20 -14.32 14.44 3.22
C ARG A 20 -13.07 13.58 3.45
N PHE A 21 -13.13 12.27 3.18
CA PHE A 21 -12.00 11.34 3.33
C PHE A 21 -11.18 11.20 2.04
N GLN A 22 -11.80 11.37 0.88
CA GLN A 22 -11.17 11.14 -0.42
C GLN A 22 -9.78 11.77 -0.56
N PRO A 23 -9.51 13.03 -0.16
CA PRO A 23 -8.19 13.64 -0.35
C PRO A 23 -7.06 12.97 0.45
N SER A 24 -7.37 12.22 1.50
CA SER A 24 -6.41 11.58 2.40
C SER A 24 -6.65 10.06 2.58
N ALA A 25 -7.46 9.46 1.72
CA ALA A 25 -7.85 8.05 1.81
C ALA A 25 -6.83 7.07 1.22
N CYS A 26 -5.69 7.51 0.69
CA CYS A 26 -4.71 6.63 0.04
C CYS A 26 -4.27 5.46 0.92
N GLY A 27 -3.99 5.69 2.20
CA GLY A 27 -3.63 4.62 3.16
C GLY A 27 -4.76 3.62 3.40
N PRO A 28 -5.97 4.06 3.80
CA PRO A 28 -7.13 3.19 3.94
C PRO A 28 -7.49 2.42 2.67
N VAL A 29 -7.42 3.04 1.48
CA VAL A 29 -7.66 2.37 0.20
C VAL A 29 -6.59 1.31 -0.08
N THR A 30 -5.33 1.60 0.21
CA THR A 30 -4.24 0.63 0.10
C THR A 30 -4.48 -0.59 1.01
N ALA A 31 -4.83 -0.36 2.28
CA ALA A 31 -5.18 -1.44 3.20
C ALA A 31 -6.39 -2.24 2.70
N PHE A 32 -7.45 -1.56 2.25
CA PHE A 32 -8.66 -2.19 1.72
C PHE A 32 -8.35 -3.12 0.54
N THR A 33 -7.61 -2.65 -0.45
CA THR A 33 -7.32 -3.44 -1.66
C THR A 33 -6.44 -4.66 -1.37
N ILE A 34 -5.49 -4.52 -0.45
CA ILE A 34 -4.66 -5.64 0.01
C ILE A 34 -5.50 -6.66 0.80
N LEU A 35 -6.34 -6.20 1.75
CA LEU A 35 -7.21 -7.10 2.52
C LEU A 35 -8.22 -7.82 1.62
N ARG A 36 -8.84 -7.12 0.66
CA ARG A 36 -9.74 -7.72 -0.32
C ARG A 36 -9.06 -8.80 -1.14
N HIS A 37 -7.80 -8.60 -1.54
CA HIS A 37 -7.03 -9.63 -2.24
C HIS A 37 -6.84 -10.89 -1.40
N HIS A 38 -6.61 -10.77 -0.09
CA HIS A 38 -6.41 -11.91 0.81
C HIS A 38 -7.72 -12.59 1.25
N LEU A 39 -8.82 -11.84 1.35
CA LEU A 39 -10.05 -12.28 2.00
C LEU A 39 -11.21 -12.47 1.02
N HIS A 40 -11.04 -12.05 -0.24
CA HIS A 40 -12.04 -11.99 -1.32
C HIS A 40 -13.25 -11.11 -0.99
N ASP A 41 -13.93 -11.35 0.11
CA ASP A 41 -14.98 -10.48 0.65
C ASP A 41 -14.85 -10.45 2.18
N SER A 42 -14.45 -9.31 2.71
CA SER A 42 -14.29 -9.11 4.15
C SER A 42 -15.45 -8.32 4.77
N GLY A 43 -16.39 -7.81 3.95
CA GLY A 43 -17.42 -6.87 4.39
C GLY A 43 -16.89 -5.52 4.88
N ILE A 44 -15.56 -5.33 4.96
CA ILE A 44 -14.93 -4.09 5.43
C ILE A 44 -15.03 -3.03 4.34
N GLN A 45 -15.42 -1.81 4.72
CA GLN A 45 -15.49 -0.66 3.81
C GLN A 45 -14.31 0.29 4.01
N VAL A 46 -13.96 1.05 2.97
CA VAL A 46 -12.86 2.04 3.04
C VAL A 46 -13.11 3.09 4.13
N ASN A 47 -14.36 3.55 4.28
CA ASN A 47 -14.72 4.54 5.29
C ASN A 47 -14.48 4.03 6.72
N ASP A 48 -14.76 2.75 6.96
CA ASP A 48 -14.51 2.11 8.26
C ASP A 48 -13.00 1.98 8.51
N LEU A 49 -12.26 1.52 7.51
CA LEU A 49 -10.80 1.47 7.59
C LEU A 49 -10.19 2.85 7.84
N TYR A 50 -10.73 3.90 7.19
CA TYR A 50 -10.25 5.27 7.43
C TYR A 50 -10.35 5.65 8.92
N ARG A 51 -11.50 5.36 9.55
CA ARG A 51 -11.74 5.64 10.99
C ARG A 51 -10.89 4.72 11.88
N MET A 52 -10.91 3.42 11.62
CA MET A 52 -10.24 2.40 12.43
C MET A 52 -8.71 2.51 12.39
N LEU A 53 -8.15 2.86 11.24
CA LEU A 53 -6.70 3.05 11.09
C LEU A 53 -6.22 4.40 11.62
N GLY A 54 -7.12 5.33 11.92
CA GLY A 54 -6.79 6.66 12.40
C GLY A 54 -6.30 7.58 11.30
N GLY A 55 -6.99 7.55 10.15
CA GLY A 55 -6.78 8.48 9.05
C GLY A 55 -6.99 9.93 9.49
N THR A 56 -6.18 10.84 8.96
CA THR A 56 -6.25 12.28 9.23
C THR A 56 -6.29 13.06 7.93
N ARG A 57 -6.60 14.35 7.99
CA ARG A 57 -6.61 15.24 6.80
C ARG A 57 -5.25 15.31 6.09
N ILE A 58 -4.16 15.06 6.81
CA ILE A 58 -2.79 15.04 6.25
C ILE A 58 -2.34 13.62 5.88
N GLY A 59 -3.23 12.63 5.95
CA GLY A 59 -2.97 11.25 5.58
C GLY A 59 -2.88 10.28 6.77
N LEU A 60 -2.33 9.11 6.53
CA LEU A 60 -2.22 8.03 7.51
C LEU A 60 -0.74 7.78 7.86
N PHE A 61 -0.38 7.96 9.12
CA PHE A 61 0.97 7.70 9.61
C PHE A 61 1.29 6.19 9.61
N LYS A 62 2.50 5.83 9.20
CA LYS A 62 2.94 4.43 9.10
C LYS A 62 2.80 3.65 10.41
N TRP A 63 3.14 4.26 11.54
CA TRP A 63 3.00 3.60 12.84
C TRP A 63 1.54 3.31 13.21
N ARG A 64 0.60 4.23 12.86
CA ARG A 64 -0.84 4.01 13.04
C ARG A 64 -1.35 2.92 12.12
N PHE A 65 -0.95 2.95 10.84
CA PHE A 65 -1.27 1.91 9.87
C PHE A 65 -0.92 0.52 10.42
N ILE A 66 0.34 0.33 10.86
CA ILE A 66 0.80 -0.96 11.38
C ILE A 66 0.07 -1.34 12.67
N ARG A 67 0.05 -0.44 13.67
CA ARG A 67 -0.52 -0.73 14.99
C ARG A 67 -2.01 -1.04 14.91
N ASN A 68 -2.76 -0.20 14.21
CA ASN A 68 -4.21 -0.31 14.18
C ASN A 68 -4.67 -1.47 13.28
N LEU A 69 -3.93 -1.72 12.19
CA LEU A 69 -4.20 -2.88 11.35
C LEU A 69 -3.90 -4.20 12.07
N ARG A 70 -2.83 -4.28 12.88
CA ARG A 70 -2.57 -5.43 13.77
C ARG A 70 -3.73 -5.66 14.74
N LYS A 71 -4.22 -4.58 15.36
CA LYS A 71 -5.34 -4.66 16.29
C LYS A 71 -6.62 -5.15 15.60
N LEU A 72 -6.88 -4.68 14.38
CA LEU A 72 -8.05 -5.06 13.60
C LEU A 72 -8.01 -6.53 13.16
N LEU A 73 -6.85 -7.01 12.71
CA LEU A 73 -6.70 -8.34 12.11
C LEU A 73 -6.40 -9.43 13.14
N GLY A 74 -5.89 -9.08 14.31
CA GLY A 74 -5.57 -10.03 15.38
C GLY A 74 -4.32 -10.89 15.10
N SER A 75 -4.12 -11.91 15.93
CA SER A 75 -2.90 -12.75 15.94
C SER A 75 -2.74 -13.65 14.70
N GLY A 76 -3.83 -13.88 13.97
CA GLY A 76 -3.80 -14.65 12.70
C GLY A 76 -3.12 -13.93 11.54
N TRP A 77 -2.61 -12.71 11.76
CA TRP A 77 -1.99 -11.90 10.73
C TRP A 77 -0.67 -11.28 11.18
N ARG A 78 0.25 -11.15 10.24
CA ARG A 78 1.47 -10.37 10.39
C ARG A 78 1.35 -9.07 9.61
N VAL A 79 1.50 -7.94 10.30
CA VAL A 79 1.56 -6.59 9.72
C VAL A 79 2.84 -5.93 10.23
N GLU A 80 3.84 -5.83 9.39
CA GLU A 80 5.16 -5.37 9.80
C GLU A 80 5.93 -4.68 8.67
N LYS A 81 6.89 -3.84 9.06
CA LYS A 81 7.82 -3.23 8.10
C LYS A 81 8.61 -4.33 7.42
N CYS A 82 8.94 -4.13 6.15
CA CYS A 82 9.78 -5.05 5.40
C CYS A 82 10.75 -4.27 4.48
N ARG A 83 11.81 -4.96 4.08
CA ARG A 83 12.80 -4.44 3.12
C ARG A 83 12.41 -4.83 1.70
N ILE A 84 13.11 -4.28 0.73
CA ILE A 84 12.80 -4.50 -0.70
C ILE A 84 12.95 -5.98 -1.13
N GLU A 85 13.87 -6.70 -0.52
CA GLU A 85 14.03 -8.14 -0.77
C GLU A 85 12.77 -8.90 -0.36
N GLU A 86 12.24 -8.59 0.82
CA GLU A 86 10.99 -9.18 1.32
C GLU A 86 9.76 -8.77 0.50
N VAL A 87 9.76 -7.55 -0.08
CA VAL A 87 8.71 -7.13 -1.03
C VAL A 87 8.71 -8.06 -2.25
N LYS A 88 9.90 -8.39 -2.79
CA LYS A 88 10.02 -9.32 -3.92
C LYS A 88 9.52 -10.72 -3.55
N ASP A 89 9.86 -11.21 -2.36
CA ASP A 89 9.39 -12.51 -1.86
C ASP A 89 7.85 -12.54 -1.73
N GLU A 90 7.24 -11.51 -1.12
CA GLU A 90 5.78 -11.41 -1.02
C GLU A 90 5.11 -11.41 -2.40
N ILE A 91 5.64 -10.64 -3.36
CA ILE A 91 5.12 -10.59 -4.73
C ILE A 91 5.27 -11.96 -5.44
N ASN A 92 6.40 -12.64 -5.26
CA ASN A 92 6.63 -13.97 -5.82
C ASN A 92 5.61 -15.01 -5.32
N GLU A 93 5.14 -14.83 -4.10
CA GLU A 93 4.10 -15.65 -3.47
C GLU A 93 2.67 -15.10 -3.69
N GLY A 94 2.50 -14.15 -4.61
CA GLY A 94 1.19 -13.60 -4.99
C GLY A 94 0.58 -12.66 -3.97
N ARG A 95 1.38 -12.09 -3.05
CA ARG A 95 0.88 -11.17 -2.02
C ARG A 95 1.28 -9.72 -2.29
N PRO A 96 0.33 -8.80 -2.40
CA PRO A 96 0.61 -7.38 -2.56
C PRO A 96 1.16 -6.78 -1.26
N VAL A 97 2.03 -5.77 -1.37
CA VAL A 97 2.68 -5.09 -0.24
C VAL A 97 2.30 -3.61 -0.23
N ALA A 98 2.02 -3.04 0.94
CA ALA A 98 1.78 -1.61 1.06
C ALA A 98 3.09 -0.82 0.97
N ALA A 99 3.15 0.17 0.11
CA ALA A 99 4.25 1.12 0.01
C ALA A 99 3.80 2.52 0.41
N LYS A 100 4.63 3.21 1.19
CA LYS A 100 4.45 4.61 1.54
C LYS A 100 5.58 5.42 0.95
N PHE A 101 5.25 6.42 0.15
CA PHE A 101 6.11 7.51 -0.26
C PHE A 101 5.91 8.65 0.75
N ASP A 102 6.99 9.19 1.30
CA ASP A 102 6.91 10.20 2.35
C ASP A 102 8.09 11.16 2.29
N LYS A 103 8.03 12.11 1.41
CA LYS A 103 9.03 13.16 1.24
C LYS A 103 9.10 14.09 2.46
N TRP A 104 7.94 14.37 3.06
CA TRP A 104 7.81 15.40 4.09
C TRP A 104 8.37 14.98 5.43
N PHE A 105 8.06 13.76 5.88
CA PHE A 105 8.51 13.25 7.19
C PHE A 105 9.83 12.47 7.12
N SER A 106 10.37 12.21 5.90
CA SER A 106 11.70 11.61 5.71
C SER A 106 12.83 12.64 5.61
N ILE A 107 12.50 13.95 5.66
CA ILE A 107 13.46 15.07 5.55
C ILE A 107 14.19 15.10 4.19
N HIS A 108 13.62 14.48 3.16
CA HIS A 108 14.16 14.49 1.78
C HIS A 108 13.37 15.50 0.92
N TRP A 109 13.35 16.75 1.33
CA TRP A 109 12.53 17.81 0.70
C TRP A 109 12.97 18.18 -0.72
N PHE A 110 14.22 17.90 -1.04
CA PHE A 110 14.78 18.14 -2.37
C PHE A 110 14.95 16.80 -3.11
N GLY A 111 14.25 16.65 -4.20
CA GLY A 111 14.32 15.46 -5.04
C GLY A 111 13.11 15.35 -5.95
N ASN A 112 13.29 14.70 -7.08
CA ASN A 112 12.21 14.44 -8.03
C ASN A 112 11.71 13.01 -7.82
N TYR A 113 10.64 12.87 -7.04
CA TYR A 113 10.05 11.60 -6.67
C TYR A 113 8.76 11.34 -7.44
N ALA A 114 8.38 10.06 -7.54
CA ALA A 114 7.14 9.66 -8.20
C ALA A 114 5.88 10.19 -7.50
N PHE A 115 5.97 10.34 -6.18
CA PHE A 115 4.96 10.95 -5.31
C PHE A 115 5.64 11.69 -4.16
N ASP A 116 5.12 12.83 -3.74
CA ASP A 116 5.61 13.54 -2.56
C ASP A 116 5.12 12.87 -1.26
N TYR A 117 3.86 12.48 -1.24
CA TYR A 117 3.22 11.73 -0.17
C TYR A 117 2.11 10.86 -0.74
N HIS A 118 2.26 9.55 -0.64
CA HIS A 118 1.23 8.63 -1.12
C HIS A 118 1.38 7.23 -0.53
N TRP A 119 0.25 6.57 -0.29
CA TRP A 119 0.18 5.14 -0.04
C TRP A 119 -0.35 4.44 -1.28
N VAL A 120 0.33 3.38 -1.67
CA VAL A 120 -0.07 2.55 -2.82
C VAL A 120 0.26 1.08 -2.57
N PRO A 121 -0.52 0.11 -3.07
CA PRO A 121 -0.09 -1.28 -3.09
C PRO A 121 0.95 -1.50 -4.18
N VAL A 122 2.04 -2.18 -3.83
CA VAL A 122 2.97 -2.79 -4.78
C VAL A 122 2.37 -4.12 -5.20
N VAL A 123 2.18 -4.28 -6.49
CA VAL A 123 1.51 -5.44 -7.09
C VAL A 123 2.40 -6.21 -8.06
N GLY A 124 3.65 -5.81 -8.16
CA GLY A 124 4.62 -6.49 -9.02
C GLY A 124 5.96 -5.78 -9.04
N TYR A 125 6.91 -6.41 -9.74
CA TYR A 125 8.21 -5.80 -10.02
C TYR A 125 8.81 -6.35 -11.31
N LYS A 126 9.77 -5.63 -11.86
CA LYS A 126 10.66 -6.08 -12.92
C LYS A 126 12.09 -5.62 -12.65
N GLU A 127 13.03 -6.46 -12.96
CA GLU A 127 14.45 -6.13 -12.97
C GLU A 127 14.87 -5.93 -14.42
N CYS A 128 15.60 -4.87 -14.68
CA CYS A 128 16.14 -4.53 -16.00
C CYS A 128 17.54 -3.91 -15.82
N GLU A 129 18.23 -3.67 -16.92
CA GLU A 129 19.58 -3.08 -16.89
C GLU A 129 19.62 -1.73 -16.15
N SER A 130 18.54 -0.96 -16.21
CA SER A 130 18.40 0.32 -15.50
C SER A 130 18.05 0.17 -14.00
N GLY A 131 17.94 -1.05 -13.47
CA GLY A 131 17.64 -1.32 -12.07
C GLY A 131 16.26 -1.91 -11.81
N LEU A 132 15.83 -1.85 -10.56
CA LEU A 132 14.56 -2.39 -10.10
C LEU A 132 13.41 -1.40 -10.35
N ILE A 133 12.34 -1.87 -10.98
CA ILE A 133 11.10 -1.14 -11.20
C ILE A 133 9.99 -1.83 -10.41
N LEU A 134 9.28 -1.06 -9.60
CA LEU A 134 8.08 -1.50 -8.90
C LEU A 134 6.84 -1.23 -9.73
N LEU A 135 5.93 -2.20 -9.79
CA LEU A 135 4.59 -2.02 -10.31
C LEU A 135 3.67 -1.68 -9.14
N VAL A 136 3.21 -0.45 -9.08
CA VAL A 136 2.30 0.01 -8.03
C VAL A 136 0.92 0.27 -8.60
N HIS A 137 -0.13 -0.01 -7.84
CA HIS A 137 -1.46 0.44 -8.22
C HIS A 137 -1.70 1.82 -7.61
N ASP A 138 -1.54 2.86 -8.41
CA ASP A 138 -1.85 4.23 -8.01
C ASP A 138 -3.35 4.38 -7.75
N ASN A 139 -3.71 4.79 -6.55
CA ASN A 139 -5.10 4.93 -6.10
C ASN A 139 -5.85 6.12 -6.76
N GLY A 140 -5.27 6.74 -7.78
CA GLY A 140 -5.88 7.81 -8.53
C GLY A 140 -5.77 9.20 -7.88
N GLY A 141 -6.42 10.16 -8.48
CA GLY A 141 -6.51 11.54 -8.05
C GLY A 141 -7.91 12.09 -8.33
N ARG A 142 -8.17 13.34 -7.94
CA ARG A 142 -9.50 13.98 -8.12
C ARG A 142 -10.03 13.88 -9.56
N ASN A 143 -9.14 14.03 -10.55
CA ASN A 143 -9.45 14.00 -11.98
C ASN A 143 -8.60 12.95 -12.72
N ARG A 144 -8.17 11.91 -12.04
CA ARG A 144 -7.27 10.91 -12.57
C ARG A 144 -7.67 9.53 -12.06
N GLU A 145 -7.87 8.62 -13.00
CA GLU A 145 -8.23 7.24 -12.69
C GLU A 145 -7.12 6.50 -11.94
N SER A 146 -7.54 5.51 -11.16
CA SER A 146 -6.61 4.56 -10.56
C SER A 146 -6.04 3.64 -11.64
N ARG A 147 -4.73 3.39 -11.61
CA ARG A 147 -4.06 2.55 -12.60
C ARG A 147 -2.74 1.98 -12.09
N ILE A 148 -2.24 0.95 -12.76
CA ILE A 148 -0.89 0.47 -12.53
C ILE A 148 0.11 1.46 -13.12
N ARG A 149 1.14 1.79 -12.33
CA ARG A 149 2.27 2.63 -12.72
C ARG A 149 3.58 1.89 -12.46
N GLU A 150 4.55 2.13 -13.32
CA GLU A 150 5.92 1.71 -13.15
C GLU A 150 6.72 2.79 -12.43
N ILE A 151 7.38 2.42 -11.35
CA ILE A 151 8.15 3.34 -10.51
C ILE A 151 9.57 2.80 -10.35
N ALA A 152 10.57 3.56 -10.77
CA ALA A 152 11.97 3.22 -10.53
C ALA A 152 12.25 3.24 -9.02
N TYR A 153 12.80 2.15 -8.48
CA TYR A 153 13.02 2.00 -7.04
C TYR A 153 14.11 2.93 -6.53
N GLU A 154 15.29 2.93 -7.15
CA GLU A 154 16.46 3.63 -6.62
C GLU A 154 16.24 5.15 -6.43
N PRO A 155 15.66 5.91 -7.38
CA PRO A 155 15.40 7.33 -7.18
C PRO A 155 14.41 7.61 -6.04
N ASN A 156 13.49 6.68 -5.76
CA ASN A 156 12.45 6.83 -4.75
C ASN A 156 12.82 6.21 -3.39
N ARG A 157 13.87 5.40 -3.34
CA ARG A 157 14.32 4.67 -2.14
C ARG A 157 14.42 5.53 -0.88
N PRO A 158 14.95 6.78 -0.92
CA PRO A 158 15.09 7.59 0.29
C PRO A 158 13.77 7.91 1.00
N ILE A 159 12.66 7.94 0.26
CA ILE A 159 11.32 8.30 0.79
C ILE A 159 10.37 7.11 0.86
N LEU A 160 10.82 5.92 0.40
CA LEU A 160 10.01 4.71 0.38
C LEU A 160 10.11 3.93 1.69
N SER A 161 8.99 3.41 2.12
CA SER A 161 8.92 2.39 3.15
C SER A 161 7.80 1.39 2.85
N PHE A 162 8.01 0.14 3.25
CA PHE A 162 7.09 -0.95 2.93
C PHE A 162 6.51 -1.58 4.19
N VAL A 163 5.27 -2.07 4.06
CA VAL A 163 4.57 -2.82 5.11
C VAL A 163 3.95 -4.06 4.47
N LYS A 164 4.40 -5.22 4.88
CA LYS A 164 3.79 -6.50 4.47
C LYS A 164 2.60 -6.83 5.37
N ILE A 165 1.57 -7.39 4.76
CA ILE A 165 0.31 -7.79 5.40
C ILE A 165 0.02 -9.19 4.92
N ARG A 166 0.13 -10.18 5.79
CA ARG A 166 -0.09 -11.60 5.43
C ARG A 166 -0.72 -12.38 6.55
N LYS A 167 -1.49 -13.41 6.20
CA LYS A 167 -1.96 -14.40 7.16
C LYS A 167 -0.75 -15.14 7.75
N THR A 168 -0.80 -15.38 9.05
CA THR A 168 0.16 -16.28 9.70
C THR A 168 -0.20 -17.70 9.23
N THR A 169 0.68 -18.34 8.48
CA THR A 169 0.55 -19.79 8.24
C THR A 169 0.67 -20.47 9.59
N ALA A 170 -0.36 -21.24 9.99
CA ALA A 170 -0.21 -22.13 11.11
C ALA A 170 0.98 -23.05 10.80
N GLU A 171 2.04 -22.99 11.61
CA GLU A 171 3.08 -24.01 11.57
C GLU A 171 2.38 -25.35 11.78
N LYS A 172 2.35 -26.18 10.77
CA LYS A 172 1.98 -27.59 10.97
C LYS A 172 3.02 -28.17 11.93
N LYS A 173 2.60 -28.32 13.20
CA LYS A 173 3.32 -29.17 14.14
C LYS A 173 3.22 -30.62 13.70
#